data_6e10a72e641c26e8396e8e29e90a88a9
#
_entry.id   6e10a72e641c26e8396e8e29e90a88a9
#
_cell.length_a   1.000
_cell.length_b   1.000
_cell.length_c   1.000
_cell.angle_alpha   90.00
_cell.angle_beta   90.00
_cell.angle_gamma   90.00
#
_symmetry.space_group_name_H-M   'P 1'
#
loop_
_entity.id
_entity.type
_entity.pdbx_description
1 polymer ?
#
loop_
_entity_poly.entity_id
_entity_poly.type
_entity_poly.pdbx_seq_one_letter_code
_entity_poly.pdbx_strand_id
1 'polypeptide(L)'
;MVNESYEILHDTLQALKESDYDLKKLAVTVNGEAAKKEHFLAVREKLEKEFTGVFGFFEYTLHELAGDEMIGKGANITTAAEKLYQKILDHFHITPDNVLVTTLDADTNVDTTYFSILTYTYLITPNRKNKAYQPIIFFFNNFRQAPFFSKIISLFNSFRILFNFTKARGTRNFSTHAQPLDGLLETRFRSKQTIVEDGHQYRRSYFALKGNYECVPVYAKVYQDCNLNTSVIKTAGAQYKQMRRRSHGAEDIPYSYCQMRDQWKSINKATTLFEHIRLFESIVLRSTFHIVLLAGLFFTYFKDIPLSNYVSLGAAISLFAKFSMILMIIVIGAQIVFCPWHQIKSHRRKLRELAKLLFAFALLVGPTLLFFSGIPALHTQLALMFGKPMKKFNVTTKIR
;
A
#
# COMPACT_ATOMS: atom_id res chain seq x y z
N MET A 1 6.82 -9.36 -10.89
CA MET A 1 7.35 -8.18 -11.61
C MET A 1 7.16 -8.40 -13.09
N VAL A 2 6.20 -7.75 -13.70
CA VAL A 2 5.81 -8.11 -15.08
C VAL A 2 6.46 -7.18 -16.10
N ASN A 3 6.73 -5.92 -15.76
CA ASN A 3 7.20 -4.90 -16.71
C ASN A 3 8.24 -3.94 -16.09
N GLU A 4 8.84 -4.29 -14.97
CA GLU A 4 9.80 -3.39 -14.32
C GLU A 4 11.13 -3.43 -15.05
N SER A 5 11.73 -2.26 -15.26
CA SER A 5 13.03 -2.14 -15.91
C SER A 5 14.16 -2.60 -14.99
N TYR A 6 15.33 -2.87 -15.58
CA TYR A 6 16.53 -3.18 -14.83
C TYR A 6 16.85 -2.09 -13.80
N GLU A 7 16.72 -0.81 -14.15
CA GLU A 7 17.07 0.32 -13.29
C GLU A 7 16.23 0.34 -12.01
N ILE A 8 14.91 0.08 -12.11
CA ILE A 8 14.01 0.04 -10.95
C ILE A 8 14.41 -1.08 -9.98
N LEU A 9 14.70 -2.27 -10.53
CA LEU A 9 15.07 -3.42 -9.73
C LEU A 9 16.48 -3.29 -9.15
N HIS A 10 17.41 -2.78 -9.94
CA HIS A 10 18.76 -2.46 -9.49
C HIS A 10 18.74 -1.51 -8.29
N ASP A 11 18.00 -0.39 -8.38
CA ASP A 11 17.88 0.57 -7.28
C ASP A 11 17.30 -0.07 -6.02
N THR A 12 16.30 -0.95 -6.17
CA THR A 12 15.72 -1.69 -5.03
C THR A 12 16.75 -2.63 -4.40
N LEU A 13 17.47 -3.44 -5.19
CA LEU A 13 18.49 -4.34 -4.68
C LEU A 13 19.70 -3.59 -4.11
N GLN A 14 20.05 -2.46 -4.70
CA GLN A 14 21.10 -1.58 -4.18
C GLN A 14 20.72 -1.01 -2.81
N ALA A 15 19.48 -0.57 -2.63
CA ALA A 15 18.98 -0.12 -1.32
C ALA A 15 19.01 -1.25 -0.26
N LEU A 16 18.75 -2.52 -0.67
CA LEU A 16 18.93 -3.67 0.23
C LEU A 16 20.40 -3.87 0.60
N LYS A 17 21.30 -3.79 -0.37
CA LYS A 17 22.76 -3.93 -0.18
C LYS A 17 23.35 -2.84 0.73
N GLU A 18 22.80 -1.64 0.67
CA GLU A 18 23.23 -0.48 1.48
C GLU A 18 22.63 -0.47 2.90
N SER A 19 21.84 -1.48 3.27
CA SER A 19 21.29 -1.54 4.62
C SER A 19 22.38 -1.82 5.67
N ASP A 20 22.19 -1.25 6.86
CA ASP A 20 23.04 -1.47 8.05
C ASP A 20 22.75 -2.81 8.76
N TYR A 21 22.32 -3.79 7.99
CA TYR A 21 21.97 -5.12 8.47
C TYR A 21 22.95 -6.18 7.91
N ASP A 22 23.14 -7.25 8.63
CA ASP A 22 24.00 -8.36 8.15
C ASP A 22 23.36 -8.99 6.90
N LEU A 23 23.92 -8.66 5.74
CA LEU A 23 23.43 -9.14 4.44
C LEU A 23 23.45 -10.66 4.32
N LYS A 24 24.30 -11.34 5.10
CA LYS A 24 24.37 -12.82 5.12
C LYS A 24 23.16 -13.44 5.83
N LYS A 25 22.36 -12.66 6.56
CA LYS A 25 21.09 -13.07 7.14
C LYS A 25 19.88 -12.74 6.25
N LEU A 26 20.10 -12.12 5.10
CA LEU A 26 19.02 -11.80 4.16
C LEU A 26 18.91 -12.89 3.08
N ALA A 27 17.71 -13.47 2.97
CA ALA A 27 17.28 -14.25 1.82
C ALA A 27 16.48 -13.34 0.88
N VAL A 28 16.99 -13.08 -0.31
CA VAL A 28 16.36 -12.21 -1.30
C VAL A 28 15.89 -13.04 -2.50
N THR A 29 14.62 -12.85 -2.87
CA THR A 29 14.04 -13.51 -4.05
C THR A 29 13.45 -12.49 -5.01
N VAL A 30 13.77 -12.63 -6.29
CA VAL A 30 13.27 -11.79 -7.37
C VAL A 30 12.32 -12.61 -8.24
N ASN A 31 11.02 -12.22 -8.25
CA ASN A 31 9.99 -13.06 -8.81
C ASN A 31 9.39 -12.44 -10.08
N GLY A 32 9.44 -13.15 -11.20
CA GLY A 32 8.91 -12.74 -12.49
C GLY A 32 7.65 -13.51 -12.91
N GLU A 33 7.05 -13.10 -14.01
CA GLU A 33 5.91 -13.76 -14.64
C GLU A 33 6.35 -14.43 -15.94
N ALA A 34 5.96 -15.69 -16.16
CA ALA A 34 6.31 -16.44 -17.38
C ALA A 34 5.76 -15.78 -18.65
N ALA A 35 4.66 -15.05 -18.55
CA ALA A 35 4.11 -14.24 -19.66
C ALA A 35 5.09 -13.17 -20.18
N LYS A 36 6.15 -12.85 -19.44
CA LYS A 36 7.24 -11.90 -19.79
C LYS A 36 8.63 -12.49 -19.57
N LYS A 37 8.74 -13.79 -19.82
CA LYS A 37 9.97 -14.58 -19.55
C LYS A 37 11.22 -13.96 -20.18
N GLU A 38 11.18 -13.59 -21.46
CA GLU A 38 12.33 -13.02 -22.18
C GLU A 38 12.84 -11.73 -21.52
N HIS A 39 11.92 -10.80 -21.25
CA HIS A 39 12.27 -9.57 -20.53
C HIS A 39 12.86 -9.85 -19.15
N PHE A 40 12.24 -10.75 -18.39
CA PHE A 40 12.71 -11.13 -17.07
C PHE A 40 14.10 -11.75 -17.10
N LEU A 41 14.39 -12.65 -18.06
CA LEU A 41 15.70 -13.27 -18.20
C LEU A 41 16.80 -12.27 -18.56
N ALA A 42 16.49 -11.31 -19.44
CA ALA A 42 17.44 -10.25 -19.80
C ALA A 42 17.77 -9.32 -18.61
N VAL A 43 16.78 -9.02 -17.77
CA VAL A 43 16.99 -8.25 -16.54
C VAL A 43 17.75 -9.07 -15.50
N ARG A 44 17.38 -10.34 -15.32
CA ARG A 44 18.03 -11.29 -14.43
C ARG A 44 19.52 -11.38 -14.69
N GLU A 45 19.94 -11.59 -15.97
CA GLU A 45 21.35 -11.73 -16.34
C GLU A 45 22.20 -10.53 -15.89
N LYS A 46 21.66 -9.32 -15.98
CA LYS A 46 22.33 -8.11 -15.51
C LYS A 46 22.44 -8.07 -13.99
N LEU A 47 21.33 -8.36 -13.28
CA LEU A 47 21.30 -8.33 -11.82
C LEU A 47 22.17 -9.43 -11.20
N GLU A 48 22.24 -10.62 -11.81
CA GLU A 48 23.12 -11.71 -11.34
C GLU A 48 24.59 -11.30 -11.32
N LYS A 49 25.05 -10.57 -12.33
CA LYS A 49 26.46 -10.09 -12.39
C LYS A 49 26.83 -9.19 -11.22
N GLU A 50 25.87 -8.47 -10.64
CA GLU A 50 26.12 -7.44 -9.62
C GLU A 50 25.78 -7.90 -8.20
N PHE A 51 24.80 -8.79 -8.04
CA PHE A 51 24.27 -9.15 -6.73
C PHE A 51 24.53 -10.60 -6.32
N THR A 52 25.15 -11.43 -7.16
CA THR A 52 25.55 -12.78 -6.78
C THR A 52 26.55 -12.73 -5.64
N GLY A 53 26.29 -13.50 -4.57
CA GLY A 53 27.13 -13.57 -3.38
C GLY A 53 27.03 -12.37 -2.43
N VAL A 54 26.22 -11.35 -2.72
CA VAL A 54 25.99 -10.20 -1.84
C VAL A 54 25.15 -10.62 -0.63
N PHE A 55 24.01 -11.26 -0.88
CA PHE A 55 23.08 -11.72 0.17
C PHE A 55 23.43 -13.13 0.64
N GLY A 56 22.90 -13.54 1.79
CA GLY A 56 23.07 -14.90 2.29
C GLY A 56 22.43 -15.95 1.38
N PHE A 57 21.27 -15.59 0.82
CA PHE A 57 20.57 -16.39 -0.20
C PHE A 57 20.01 -15.46 -1.26
N PHE A 58 20.21 -15.79 -2.54
CA PHE A 58 19.72 -14.97 -3.66
C PHE A 58 19.21 -15.86 -4.79
N GLU A 59 17.92 -15.74 -5.13
CA GLU A 59 17.32 -16.60 -6.13
C GLU A 59 16.24 -15.89 -6.96
N TYR A 60 15.98 -16.43 -8.14
CA TYR A 60 14.96 -15.95 -9.08
C TYR A 60 13.90 -17.02 -9.30
N THR A 61 12.63 -16.60 -9.36
CA THR A 61 11.53 -17.49 -9.71
C THR A 61 10.72 -16.95 -10.86
N LEU A 62 10.11 -17.86 -11.62
CA LEU A 62 9.10 -17.55 -12.61
C LEU A 62 7.78 -18.16 -12.16
N HIS A 63 6.73 -17.34 -12.17
CA HIS A 63 5.36 -17.74 -11.91
C HIS A 63 4.67 -18.02 -13.24
N GLU A 64 4.11 -19.22 -13.38
CA GLU A 64 3.19 -19.61 -14.44
C GLU A 64 1.78 -19.59 -13.87
N LEU A 65 0.88 -18.87 -14.55
CA LEU A 65 -0.51 -18.78 -14.13
C LEU A 65 -1.18 -20.14 -14.25
N ALA A 66 -1.75 -20.65 -13.17
CA ALA A 66 -2.36 -21.95 -13.10
C ALA A 66 -3.83 -21.88 -12.64
N GLY A 67 -4.70 -22.69 -13.26
CA GLY A 67 -6.10 -22.83 -12.85
C GLY A 67 -6.86 -21.50 -12.82
N ASP A 68 -7.48 -21.21 -11.69
CA ASP A 68 -8.30 -20.03 -11.41
C ASP A 68 -7.53 -18.89 -10.73
N GLU A 69 -6.20 -18.92 -10.75
CA GLU A 69 -5.37 -17.86 -10.19
C GLU A 69 -5.61 -16.52 -10.89
N MET A 70 -5.68 -15.45 -10.11
CA MET A 70 -5.75 -14.10 -10.67
C MET A 70 -4.36 -13.59 -11.06
N ILE A 71 -4.25 -13.04 -12.26
CA ILE A 71 -3.03 -12.34 -12.68
C ILE A 71 -2.76 -11.21 -11.69
N GLY A 72 -1.69 -11.33 -10.90
CA GLY A 72 -1.38 -10.34 -9.88
C GLY A 72 -0.20 -10.68 -8.99
N LYS A 73 0.14 -9.73 -8.13
CA LYS A 73 1.25 -9.85 -7.19
C LYS A 73 1.04 -11.02 -6.21
N GLY A 74 -0.20 -11.25 -5.75
CA GLY A 74 -0.52 -12.29 -4.76
C GLY A 74 -0.15 -13.69 -5.22
N ALA A 75 -0.56 -14.11 -6.43
CA ALA A 75 -0.22 -15.41 -7.00
C ALA A 75 1.30 -15.56 -7.18
N ASN A 76 1.96 -14.54 -7.74
CA ASN A 76 3.39 -14.54 -7.99
C ASN A 76 4.22 -14.74 -6.71
N ILE A 77 4.01 -13.92 -5.68
CA ILE A 77 4.79 -14.00 -4.43
C ILE A 77 4.46 -15.28 -3.63
N THR A 78 3.22 -15.76 -3.70
CA THR A 78 2.82 -17.01 -3.04
C THR A 78 3.52 -18.20 -3.68
N THR A 79 3.49 -18.30 -5.00
CA THR A 79 4.18 -19.37 -5.72
C THR A 79 5.70 -19.36 -5.47
N ALA A 80 6.31 -18.17 -5.42
CA ALA A 80 7.72 -18.05 -5.06
C ALA A 80 7.98 -18.51 -3.62
N ALA A 81 7.15 -18.10 -2.67
CA ALA A 81 7.26 -18.52 -1.28
C ALA A 81 7.08 -20.04 -1.12
N GLU A 82 6.06 -20.62 -1.74
CA GLU A 82 5.81 -22.08 -1.74
C GLU A 82 7.01 -22.89 -2.28
N LYS A 83 7.67 -22.38 -3.34
CA LYS A 83 8.83 -23.05 -3.96
C LYS A 83 10.11 -22.92 -3.14
N LEU A 84 10.31 -21.82 -2.44
CA LEU A 84 11.61 -21.46 -1.89
C LEU A 84 11.69 -21.52 -0.36
N TYR A 85 10.58 -21.48 0.38
CA TYR A 85 10.67 -21.38 1.84
C TYR A 85 11.46 -22.55 2.46
N GLN A 86 11.21 -23.78 2.04
CA GLN A 86 11.93 -24.94 2.57
C GLN A 86 13.41 -24.88 2.22
N LYS A 87 13.75 -24.54 0.97
CA LYS A 87 15.13 -24.36 0.53
C LYS A 87 15.87 -23.29 1.33
N ILE A 88 15.18 -22.20 1.70
CA ILE A 88 15.75 -21.14 2.54
C ILE A 88 15.98 -21.64 3.98
N LEU A 89 15.01 -22.36 4.56
CA LEU A 89 15.16 -22.93 5.91
C LEU A 89 16.34 -23.91 5.97
N ASP A 90 16.44 -24.79 4.99
CA ASP A 90 17.54 -25.78 4.92
C ASP A 90 18.90 -25.09 4.71
N HIS A 91 18.95 -24.05 3.87
CA HIS A 91 20.18 -23.28 3.62
C HIS A 91 20.73 -22.59 4.86
N PHE A 92 19.84 -22.00 5.68
CA PHE A 92 20.25 -21.30 6.90
C PHE A 92 20.24 -22.19 8.15
N HIS A 93 19.80 -23.45 8.04
CA HIS A 93 19.62 -24.37 9.18
C HIS A 93 18.73 -23.78 10.29
N ILE A 94 17.60 -23.17 9.93
CA ILE A 94 16.68 -22.50 10.83
C ILE A 94 15.26 -23.04 10.71
N THR A 95 14.44 -22.75 11.70
CA THR A 95 13.01 -23.10 11.75
C THR A 95 12.13 -21.93 11.31
N PRO A 96 10.88 -22.17 10.84
CA PRO A 96 9.99 -21.12 10.36
C PRO A 96 9.73 -19.99 11.37
N ASP A 97 9.76 -20.27 12.66
CA ASP A 97 9.52 -19.32 13.73
C ASP A 97 10.64 -18.29 13.92
N ASN A 98 11.79 -18.51 13.27
CA ASN A 98 12.92 -17.59 13.25
C ASN A 98 13.03 -16.79 11.94
N VAL A 99 12.01 -16.87 11.08
CA VAL A 99 11.99 -16.18 9.77
C VAL A 99 10.92 -15.11 9.72
N LEU A 100 11.33 -13.91 9.35
CA LEU A 100 10.44 -12.78 9.07
C LEU A 100 10.45 -12.49 7.56
N VAL A 101 9.31 -12.68 6.92
CA VAL A 101 9.16 -12.50 5.46
C VAL A 101 8.69 -11.09 5.17
N THR A 102 9.53 -10.30 4.51
CA THR A 102 9.19 -8.96 4.02
C THR A 102 8.80 -9.02 2.56
N THR A 103 7.63 -8.51 2.22
CA THR A 103 7.21 -8.32 0.83
C THR A 103 7.48 -6.90 0.40
N LEU A 104 8.24 -6.74 -0.67
CA LEU A 104 8.55 -5.45 -1.28
C LEU A 104 7.86 -5.31 -2.64
N ASP A 105 7.38 -4.11 -2.98
CA ASP A 105 7.11 -3.77 -4.37
C ASP A 105 8.45 -3.55 -5.11
N ALA A 106 8.46 -3.81 -6.40
CA ALA A 106 9.68 -3.77 -7.20
C ALA A 106 10.38 -2.39 -7.23
N ASP A 107 9.66 -1.34 -6.92
CA ASP A 107 10.11 0.04 -6.86
C ASP A 107 10.37 0.54 -5.42
N THR A 108 10.53 -0.38 -4.47
CA THR A 108 10.70 -0.04 -3.05
C THR A 108 12.17 0.08 -2.69
N ASN A 109 12.60 1.29 -2.33
CA ASN A 109 13.89 1.53 -1.73
C ASN A 109 13.73 1.60 -0.20
N VAL A 110 14.38 0.69 0.50
CA VAL A 110 14.36 0.69 1.98
C VAL A 110 15.37 1.70 2.52
N ASP A 111 15.04 2.30 3.67
CA ASP A 111 16.03 3.08 4.44
C ASP A 111 17.13 2.15 4.97
N THR A 112 18.35 2.65 5.13
CA THR A 112 19.49 1.85 5.60
C THR A 112 19.21 1.13 6.91
N THR A 113 18.44 1.74 7.81
CA THR A 113 18.08 1.22 9.13
C THR A 113 16.85 0.30 9.15
N TYR A 114 16.23 0.07 8.00
CA TYR A 114 14.93 -0.61 7.93
C TYR A 114 14.93 -2.00 8.58
N PHE A 115 15.88 -2.86 8.21
CA PHE A 115 15.90 -4.24 8.72
C PHE A 115 16.30 -4.32 10.19
N SER A 116 17.19 -3.45 10.65
CA SER A 116 17.59 -3.36 12.05
C SER A 116 16.41 -2.95 12.94
N ILE A 117 15.67 -1.90 12.54
CA ILE A 117 14.47 -1.43 13.25
C ILE A 117 13.34 -2.48 13.18
N LEU A 118 13.13 -3.11 12.03
CA LEU A 118 12.14 -4.17 11.86
C LEU A 118 12.43 -5.36 12.78
N THR A 119 13.67 -5.83 12.80
CA THR A 119 14.12 -6.95 13.65
C THR A 119 13.98 -6.60 15.12
N TYR A 120 14.43 -5.41 15.53
CA TYR A 120 14.26 -4.93 16.90
C TYR A 120 12.76 -4.90 17.29
N THR A 121 11.91 -4.28 16.45
CA THR A 121 10.47 -4.20 16.69
C THR A 121 9.85 -5.60 16.82
N TYR A 122 10.24 -6.55 15.97
CA TYR A 122 9.79 -7.92 16.05
C TYR A 122 10.17 -8.57 17.37
N LEU A 123 11.41 -8.43 17.81
CA LEU A 123 11.94 -9.08 19.01
C LEU A 123 11.28 -8.56 20.29
N ILE A 124 10.96 -7.26 20.39
CA ILE A 124 10.35 -6.68 21.59
C ILE A 124 8.81 -6.80 21.61
N THR A 125 8.18 -7.17 20.47
CA THR A 125 6.72 -7.21 20.37
C THR A 125 6.15 -8.46 21.08
N PRO A 126 5.24 -8.31 22.05
CA PRO A 126 4.56 -9.46 22.65
C PRO A 126 3.72 -10.22 21.62
N ASN A 127 3.68 -11.55 21.72
CA ASN A 127 2.98 -12.43 20.77
C ASN A 127 3.36 -12.14 19.31
N ARG A 128 4.64 -11.86 19.07
CA ARG A 128 5.22 -11.41 17.81
C ARG A 128 4.87 -12.27 16.60
N LYS A 129 4.61 -13.57 16.82
CA LYS A 129 4.25 -14.52 15.77
C LYS A 129 2.86 -14.26 15.17
N ASN A 130 1.96 -13.66 15.97
CA ASN A 130 0.60 -13.33 15.56
C ASN A 130 0.46 -11.89 15.08
N LYS A 131 1.51 -11.33 14.46
CA LYS A 131 1.54 -9.93 14.05
C LYS A 131 2.02 -9.78 12.61
N ALA A 132 1.59 -8.70 11.98
CA ALA A 132 2.28 -8.13 10.83
C ALA A 132 3.03 -6.86 11.25
N TYR A 133 3.96 -6.42 10.42
CA TYR A 133 4.84 -5.29 10.69
C TYR A 133 4.80 -4.34 9.49
N GLN A 134 4.26 -3.14 9.69
CA GLN A 134 4.05 -2.15 8.62
C GLN A 134 5.01 -0.98 8.79
N PRO A 135 5.91 -0.72 7.82
CA PRO A 135 6.76 0.47 7.82
C PRO A 135 6.01 1.72 7.34
N ILE A 136 6.65 2.88 7.53
CA ILE A 136 6.21 4.14 6.96
C ILE A 136 6.58 4.17 5.48
N ILE A 137 5.58 4.28 4.60
CA ILE A 137 5.79 4.32 3.15
C ILE A 137 5.67 5.75 2.66
N PHE A 138 6.73 6.25 2.04
CA PHE A 138 6.76 7.51 1.32
C PHE A 138 6.86 7.27 -0.18
N PHE A 139 6.08 7.98 -0.97
CA PHE A 139 6.11 7.89 -2.43
C PHE A 139 6.97 9.03 -2.99
N PHE A 140 8.31 8.97 -2.75
CA PHE A 140 9.20 10.08 -3.01
C PHE A 140 10.32 9.78 -4.01
N ASN A 141 10.50 8.54 -4.49
CA ASN A 141 11.60 8.21 -5.40
C ASN A 141 11.64 9.11 -6.66
N ASN A 142 10.49 9.27 -7.33
CA ASN A 142 10.32 10.13 -8.51
C ASN A 142 9.36 11.30 -8.30
N PHE A 143 9.16 11.72 -7.04
CA PHE A 143 8.16 12.73 -6.65
C PHE A 143 8.30 14.05 -7.40
N ARG A 144 9.53 14.48 -7.70
CA ARG A 144 9.77 15.76 -8.38
C ARG A 144 9.25 15.79 -9.81
N GLN A 145 9.40 14.68 -10.54
CA GLN A 145 8.97 14.53 -11.93
C GLN A 145 7.47 14.30 -12.06
N ALA A 146 6.83 13.78 -11.02
CA ALA A 146 5.41 13.44 -11.03
C ALA A 146 4.52 14.68 -11.20
N PRO A 147 3.39 14.57 -11.94
CA PRO A 147 2.41 15.65 -12.03
C PRO A 147 1.72 15.90 -10.70
N PHE A 148 1.12 17.10 -10.52
CA PHE A 148 0.55 17.53 -9.24
C PHE A 148 -0.48 16.58 -8.65
N PHE A 149 -1.40 16.04 -9.44
CA PHE A 149 -2.39 15.10 -8.94
C PHE A 149 -1.76 13.83 -8.40
N SER A 150 -0.69 13.33 -9.03
CA SER A 150 0.05 12.17 -8.55
C SER A 150 0.78 12.47 -7.24
N LYS A 151 1.38 13.67 -7.12
CA LYS A 151 1.98 14.17 -5.86
C LYS A 151 0.97 14.24 -4.73
N ILE A 152 -0.22 14.81 -5.00
CA ILE A 152 -1.32 14.92 -4.02
C ILE A 152 -1.73 13.52 -3.53
N ILE A 153 -2.01 12.59 -4.44
CA ILE A 153 -2.40 11.22 -4.07
C ILE A 153 -1.29 10.51 -3.26
N SER A 154 -0.05 10.71 -3.64
CA SER A 154 1.12 10.13 -2.95
C SER A 154 1.24 10.65 -1.52
N LEU A 155 1.12 11.97 -1.32
CA LEU A 155 1.12 12.59 0.00
C LEU A 155 -0.04 12.09 0.87
N PHE A 156 -1.25 11.97 0.30
CA PHE A 156 -2.39 11.40 1.00
C PHE A 156 -2.18 9.95 1.43
N ASN A 157 -1.58 9.13 0.59
CA ASN A 157 -1.29 7.74 0.93
C ASN A 157 -0.29 7.65 2.09
N SER A 158 0.80 8.42 2.05
CA SER A 158 1.79 8.48 3.14
C SER A 158 1.16 9.00 4.44
N PHE A 159 0.36 10.08 4.34
CA PHE A 159 -0.35 10.63 5.49
C PHE A 159 -1.30 9.60 6.13
N ARG A 160 -2.07 8.88 5.32
CA ARG A 160 -2.98 7.85 5.81
C ARG A 160 -2.26 6.77 6.60
N ILE A 161 -1.06 6.37 6.18
CA ILE A 161 -0.24 5.39 6.91
C ILE A 161 0.19 5.97 8.25
N LEU A 162 0.76 7.18 8.27
CA LEU A 162 1.17 7.86 9.50
C LEU A 162 0.00 8.06 10.47
N PHE A 163 -1.14 8.51 9.95
CA PHE A 163 -2.35 8.69 10.75
C PHE A 163 -2.86 7.37 11.34
N ASN A 164 -2.75 6.27 10.61
CA ASN A 164 -3.13 4.96 11.14
C ASN A 164 -2.20 4.50 12.26
N PHE A 165 -0.93 4.91 12.27
CA PHE A 165 0.01 4.60 13.35
C PHE A 165 -0.37 5.26 14.69
N THR A 166 -1.11 6.37 14.65
CA THR A 166 -1.57 7.06 15.86
C THR A 166 -2.82 6.42 16.50
N LYS A 167 -3.47 5.48 15.81
CA LYS A 167 -4.70 4.83 16.27
C LYS A 167 -4.40 3.46 16.86
N ALA A 168 -5.00 3.16 18.01
CA ALA A 168 -5.00 1.79 18.52
C ALA A 168 -5.57 0.84 17.47
N ARG A 169 -4.82 -0.20 17.12
CA ARG A 169 -5.16 -1.17 16.06
C ARG A 169 -5.48 -0.50 14.70
N GLY A 170 -4.93 0.69 14.44
CA GLY A 170 -5.17 1.44 13.18
C GLY A 170 -4.44 0.88 11.98
N THR A 171 -3.28 0.31 12.22
CA THR A 171 -2.36 -0.17 11.18
C THR A 171 -2.92 -1.42 10.48
N ARG A 172 -2.68 -1.52 9.18
CA ARG A 172 -3.05 -2.66 8.31
C ARG A 172 -1.93 -2.91 7.32
N ASN A 173 -1.87 -4.14 6.83
CA ASN A 173 -0.95 -4.50 5.76
C ASN A 173 -1.22 -3.64 4.52
N PHE A 174 -0.17 -3.07 3.97
CA PHE A 174 -0.26 -2.25 2.77
C PHE A 174 1.08 -2.24 2.04
N SER A 175 1.09 -2.62 0.75
CA SER A 175 2.25 -2.61 -0.15
C SER A 175 3.47 -3.35 0.46
N THR A 176 4.40 -2.62 1.07
CA THR A 176 5.54 -3.19 1.79
C THR A 176 5.18 -3.47 3.25
N HIS A 177 5.31 -4.71 3.67
CA HIS A 177 5.11 -5.13 5.07
C HIS A 177 5.80 -6.46 5.33
N ALA A 178 6.01 -6.80 6.60
CA ALA A 178 6.59 -8.06 7.00
C ALA A 178 5.61 -8.91 7.82
N GLN A 179 5.75 -10.24 7.71
CA GLN A 179 4.99 -11.22 8.49
C GLN A 179 5.91 -12.39 8.87
N PRO A 180 5.74 -13.00 10.07
CA PRO A 180 6.43 -14.23 10.43
C PRO A 180 6.07 -15.38 9.47
N LEU A 181 7.03 -16.22 9.13
CA LEU A 181 6.83 -17.32 8.18
C LEU A 181 5.87 -18.37 8.73
N ASP A 182 5.91 -18.68 10.00
CA ASP A 182 4.96 -19.60 10.66
C ASP A 182 3.51 -19.14 10.51
N GLY A 183 3.22 -17.86 10.70
CA GLY A 183 1.90 -17.28 10.46
C GLY A 183 1.49 -17.28 8.97
N LEU A 184 2.45 -17.16 8.07
CA LEU A 184 2.18 -17.28 6.62
C LEU A 184 1.88 -18.74 6.23
N LEU A 185 2.56 -19.70 6.82
CA LEU A 185 2.30 -21.12 6.60
C LEU A 185 0.90 -21.51 7.10
N GLU A 186 0.48 -21.01 8.27
CA GLU A 186 -0.87 -21.25 8.80
C GLU A 186 -1.98 -20.75 7.88
N THR A 187 -1.74 -19.63 7.18
CA THR A 187 -2.67 -19.06 6.18
C THR A 187 -2.44 -19.60 4.78
N ARG A 188 -1.53 -20.56 4.57
CA ARG A 188 -1.09 -21.03 3.25
C ARG A 188 -0.66 -19.86 2.36
N PHE A 189 0.20 -19.02 2.90
CA PHE A 189 0.68 -17.77 2.27
C PHE A 189 -0.47 -16.82 1.89
N ARG A 190 -0.33 -16.07 0.79
CA ARG A 190 -1.34 -15.10 0.36
C ARG A 190 -2.35 -15.72 -0.59
N SER A 191 -3.51 -15.09 -0.70
CA SER A 191 -4.51 -15.52 -1.67
C SER A 191 -4.02 -15.31 -3.10
N LYS A 192 -4.18 -16.33 -3.93
CA LYS A 192 -3.93 -16.26 -5.38
C LYS A 192 -5.16 -15.80 -6.18
N GLN A 193 -6.30 -15.58 -5.49
CA GLN A 193 -7.61 -15.27 -6.09
C GLN A 193 -8.06 -13.84 -5.86
N THR A 194 -7.18 -12.95 -5.40
CA THR A 194 -7.49 -11.52 -5.21
C THR A 194 -6.44 -10.63 -5.83
N ILE A 195 -6.86 -9.44 -6.28
CA ILE A 195 -5.96 -8.40 -6.81
C ILE A 195 -5.50 -7.40 -5.74
N VAL A 196 -5.97 -7.54 -4.49
CA VAL A 196 -5.67 -6.67 -3.34
C VAL A 196 -5.12 -7.48 -2.17
N GLU A 197 -4.15 -8.31 -2.47
CA GLU A 197 -3.58 -9.33 -1.59
C GLU A 197 -3.11 -8.80 -0.23
N ASP A 198 -2.61 -7.57 -0.16
CA ASP A 198 -2.06 -6.97 1.07
C ASP A 198 -3.13 -6.83 2.16
N GLY A 199 -4.23 -6.12 1.85
CA GLY A 199 -5.34 -5.92 2.77
C GLY A 199 -6.10 -7.20 3.07
N HIS A 200 -6.29 -8.02 2.05
CA HIS A 200 -6.95 -9.32 2.18
C HIS A 200 -6.17 -10.26 3.10
N GLN A 201 -4.83 -10.28 3.02
CA GLN A 201 -3.99 -11.09 3.90
C GLN A 201 -4.17 -10.72 5.38
N TYR A 202 -4.36 -9.44 5.70
CA TYR A 202 -4.70 -9.05 7.07
C TYR A 202 -5.97 -9.76 7.55
N ARG A 203 -7.03 -9.80 6.74
CA ARG A 203 -8.30 -10.45 7.10
C ARG A 203 -8.14 -11.97 7.22
N ARG A 204 -7.43 -12.59 6.29
CA ARG A 204 -7.15 -14.03 6.34
C ARG A 204 -6.42 -14.41 7.62
N SER A 205 -5.33 -13.70 7.96
CA SER A 205 -4.58 -13.95 9.20
C SER A 205 -5.40 -13.68 10.46
N TYR A 206 -6.23 -12.61 10.45
CA TYR A 206 -7.10 -12.28 11.57
C TYR A 206 -8.08 -13.41 11.90
N PHE A 207 -8.73 -13.97 10.90
CA PHE A 207 -9.67 -15.06 11.10
C PHE A 207 -9.00 -16.43 11.33
N ALA A 208 -7.89 -16.73 10.67
CA ALA A 208 -7.10 -17.93 10.93
C ALA A 208 -6.66 -18.00 12.40
N LEU A 209 -6.24 -16.87 12.96
CA LEU A 209 -5.82 -16.74 14.36
C LEU A 209 -6.98 -16.35 15.31
N LYS A 210 -8.24 -16.57 14.91
CA LYS A 210 -9.45 -16.37 15.71
C LYS A 210 -9.53 -14.99 16.37
N GLY A 211 -9.13 -13.95 15.63
CA GLY A 211 -9.12 -12.56 16.10
C GLY A 211 -7.86 -12.15 16.89
N ASN A 212 -6.94 -13.06 17.15
CA ASN A 212 -5.68 -12.77 17.84
C ASN A 212 -4.58 -12.35 16.84
N TYR A 213 -4.88 -11.34 16.04
CA TYR A 213 -3.96 -10.81 15.04
C TYR A 213 -4.06 -9.29 14.95
N GLU A 214 -2.93 -8.64 14.81
CA GLU A 214 -2.86 -7.20 14.56
C GLU A 214 -1.63 -6.83 13.72
N CYS A 215 -1.62 -5.60 13.22
CA CYS A 215 -0.49 -5.06 12.49
C CYS A 215 0.21 -4.01 13.33
N VAL A 216 1.49 -4.21 13.59
CA VAL A 216 2.36 -3.35 14.41
C VAL A 216 3.01 -2.28 13.53
N PRO A 217 2.99 -1.01 13.92
CA PRO A 217 3.74 0.03 13.22
C PRO A 217 5.24 -0.15 13.43
N VAL A 218 6.01 -0.07 12.34
CA VAL A 218 7.46 -0.05 12.34
C VAL A 218 7.92 1.36 11.97
N TYR A 219 8.63 2.03 12.85
CA TYR A 219 9.06 3.42 12.67
C TYR A 219 10.33 3.52 11.80
N ALA A 220 10.37 2.70 10.76
CA ALA A 220 11.35 2.75 9.68
C ALA A 220 10.70 3.24 8.38
N LYS A 221 11.47 3.89 7.54
CA LYS A 221 11.00 4.46 6.28
C LYS A 221 11.28 3.50 5.12
N VAL A 222 10.35 3.48 4.18
CA VAL A 222 10.59 2.93 2.85
C VAL A 222 10.07 3.90 1.79
N TYR A 223 10.72 3.93 0.64
CA TYR A 223 10.42 4.87 -0.42
C TYR A 223 9.93 4.12 -1.66
N GLN A 224 8.87 4.62 -2.27
CA GLN A 224 8.26 4.05 -3.47
C GLN A 224 8.05 5.14 -4.54
N ASP A 225 7.75 4.71 -5.76
CA ASP A 225 7.49 5.64 -6.86
C ASP A 225 6.07 6.19 -6.81
N CYS A 226 5.92 7.49 -7.10
CA CYS A 226 4.67 8.07 -7.56
C CYS A 226 4.28 7.45 -8.92
N ASN A 227 2.99 7.51 -9.27
CA ASN A 227 2.60 7.21 -10.63
C ASN A 227 3.15 8.28 -11.57
N LEU A 228 3.99 7.84 -12.49
CA LEU A 228 4.56 8.64 -13.55
C LEU A 228 4.65 7.79 -14.82
N ASN A 229 4.18 8.34 -15.95
CA ASN A 229 4.25 7.72 -17.26
C ASN A 229 4.75 8.76 -18.27
N THR A 230 4.93 8.38 -19.54
CA THR A 230 5.48 9.19 -20.62
C THR A 230 4.71 10.49 -20.89
N SER A 231 3.45 10.61 -20.49
CA SER A 231 2.66 11.83 -20.58
C SER A 231 1.73 12.01 -19.40
N VAL A 232 1.27 13.26 -19.17
CA VAL A 232 0.33 13.60 -18.09
C VAL A 232 -0.98 12.82 -18.23
N ILE A 233 -1.50 12.69 -19.46
CA ILE A 233 -2.74 11.96 -19.74
C ILE A 233 -2.59 10.46 -19.46
N LYS A 234 -1.49 9.85 -19.90
CA LYS A 234 -1.19 8.44 -19.59
C LYS A 234 -1.01 8.22 -18.08
N THR A 235 -0.39 9.17 -17.39
CA THR A 235 -0.25 9.15 -15.93
C THR A 235 -1.61 9.22 -15.24
N ALA A 236 -2.51 10.11 -15.70
CA ALA A 236 -3.87 10.22 -15.17
C ALA A 236 -4.66 8.91 -15.36
N GLY A 237 -4.59 8.32 -16.54
CA GLY A 237 -5.22 7.04 -16.83
C GLY A 237 -4.66 5.90 -15.94
N ALA A 238 -3.35 5.85 -15.73
CA ALA A 238 -2.68 4.90 -14.86
C ALA A 238 -3.09 5.10 -13.38
N GLN A 239 -3.15 6.36 -12.92
CA GLN A 239 -3.60 6.72 -11.57
C GLN A 239 -5.05 6.28 -11.33
N TYR A 240 -5.95 6.54 -12.27
CA TYR A 240 -7.34 6.12 -12.20
C TYR A 240 -7.48 4.59 -12.08
N LYS A 241 -6.79 3.85 -12.96
CA LYS A 241 -6.78 2.37 -12.94
C LYS A 241 -6.21 1.81 -11.63
N GLN A 242 -5.14 2.41 -11.10
CA GLN A 242 -4.55 2.01 -9.82
C GLN A 242 -5.53 2.22 -8.66
N MET A 243 -6.25 3.36 -8.64
CA MET A 243 -7.22 3.63 -7.57
C MET A 243 -8.46 2.73 -7.67
N ARG A 244 -8.92 2.40 -8.88
CA ARG A 244 -9.95 1.37 -9.07
C ARG A 244 -9.53 0.03 -8.49
N ARG A 245 -8.31 -0.42 -8.81
CA ARG A 245 -7.75 -1.65 -8.26
C ARG A 245 -7.72 -1.65 -6.74
N ARG A 246 -7.19 -0.59 -6.12
CA ARG A 246 -7.15 -0.46 -4.66
C ARG A 246 -8.54 -0.48 -4.02
N SER A 247 -9.54 0.03 -4.72
CA SER A 247 -10.92 0.06 -4.24
C SER A 247 -11.62 -1.30 -4.36
N HIS A 248 -11.03 -2.25 -5.08
CA HIS A 248 -11.51 -3.64 -5.14
C HIS A 248 -11.45 -4.35 -3.79
N GLY A 249 -10.66 -3.84 -2.83
CA GLY A 249 -10.68 -4.30 -1.44
C GLY A 249 -12.04 -4.20 -0.74
N ALA A 250 -13.09 -3.68 -1.42
CA ALA A 250 -14.47 -3.80 -0.97
C ALA A 250 -14.95 -5.26 -0.90
N GLU A 251 -14.33 -6.19 -1.63
CA GLU A 251 -14.57 -7.64 -1.54
C GLU A 251 -14.28 -8.20 -0.14
N ASP A 252 -13.45 -7.52 0.66
CA ASP A 252 -13.17 -7.91 2.03
C ASP A 252 -14.38 -7.74 2.97
N ILE A 253 -15.40 -6.94 2.60
CA ILE A 253 -16.61 -6.77 3.42
C ILE A 253 -17.40 -8.09 3.48
N PRO A 254 -17.86 -8.67 2.35
CA PRO A 254 -18.57 -9.95 2.41
C PRO A 254 -17.69 -11.08 2.92
N TYR A 255 -16.40 -11.13 2.56
CA TYR A 255 -15.47 -12.12 3.11
C TYR A 255 -15.43 -12.05 4.64
N SER A 256 -15.20 -10.86 5.20
CA SER A 256 -15.12 -10.64 6.64
C SER A 256 -16.43 -10.98 7.35
N TYR A 257 -17.57 -10.66 6.72
CA TYR A 257 -18.89 -11.01 7.24
C TYR A 257 -19.10 -12.54 7.31
N CYS A 258 -18.80 -13.26 6.24
CA CYS A 258 -18.92 -14.72 6.20
C CYS A 258 -18.02 -15.38 7.25
N GLN A 259 -16.74 -14.96 7.33
CA GLN A 259 -15.83 -15.49 8.33
C GLN A 259 -16.28 -15.19 9.77
N MET A 260 -16.80 -14.00 10.02
CA MET A 260 -17.34 -13.61 11.33
C MET A 260 -18.56 -14.47 11.70
N ARG A 261 -19.47 -14.72 10.75
CA ARG A 261 -20.63 -15.58 10.95
C ARG A 261 -20.22 -17.00 11.28
N ASP A 262 -19.32 -17.57 10.48
CA ASP A 262 -18.92 -18.97 10.59
C ASP A 262 -18.10 -19.24 11.86
N GLN A 263 -17.34 -18.25 12.34
CA GLN A 263 -16.49 -18.34 13.53
C GLN A 263 -17.08 -17.64 14.76
N TRP A 264 -18.35 -17.25 14.77
CA TRP A 264 -18.97 -16.41 15.79
C TRP A 264 -18.79 -16.89 17.24
N LYS A 265 -18.69 -18.22 17.44
CA LYS A 265 -18.52 -18.81 18.77
C LYS A 265 -17.05 -18.80 19.27
N SER A 266 -16.09 -18.70 18.35
CA SER A 266 -14.65 -18.85 18.65
C SER A 266 -13.87 -17.55 18.65
N ILE A 267 -14.50 -16.41 18.26
CA ILE A 267 -13.86 -15.10 18.15
C ILE A 267 -14.37 -14.12 19.20
N ASN A 268 -13.58 -13.09 19.50
CA ASN A 268 -14.06 -11.97 20.32
C ASN A 268 -15.03 -11.11 19.50
N LYS A 269 -16.31 -11.18 19.84
CA LYS A 269 -17.41 -10.57 19.08
C LYS A 269 -17.28 -9.05 18.97
N ALA A 270 -17.01 -8.37 20.11
CA ALA A 270 -16.91 -6.91 20.17
C ALA A 270 -15.76 -6.39 19.29
N THR A 271 -14.56 -6.98 19.44
CA THR A 271 -13.39 -6.59 18.66
C THR A 271 -13.62 -6.88 17.17
N THR A 272 -14.17 -8.04 16.82
CA THR A 272 -14.39 -8.43 15.43
C THR A 272 -15.47 -7.56 14.77
N LEU A 273 -16.56 -7.27 15.48
CA LEU A 273 -17.58 -6.35 14.97
C LEU A 273 -17.01 -4.94 14.75
N PHE A 274 -16.21 -4.45 15.69
CA PHE A 274 -15.52 -3.15 15.54
C PHE A 274 -14.58 -3.14 14.31
N GLU A 275 -13.82 -4.20 14.11
CA GLU A 275 -12.95 -4.36 12.93
C GLU A 275 -13.76 -4.40 11.62
N HIS A 276 -14.93 -5.04 11.63
CA HIS A 276 -15.82 -5.10 10.46
C HIS A 276 -16.44 -3.73 10.16
N ILE A 277 -16.94 -3.03 11.18
CA ILE A 277 -17.50 -1.66 11.06
C ILE A 277 -16.42 -0.72 10.51
N ARG A 278 -15.20 -0.76 11.03
CA ARG A 278 -14.09 0.07 10.53
C ARG A 278 -13.73 -0.24 9.08
N LEU A 279 -13.79 -1.50 8.68
CA LEU A 279 -13.58 -1.88 7.29
C LEU A 279 -14.67 -1.24 6.40
N PHE A 280 -15.92 -1.43 6.77
CA PHE A 280 -17.08 -0.87 6.07
C PHE A 280 -16.98 0.65 5.96
N GLU A 281 -16.77 1.33 7.09
CA GLU A 281 -16.57 2.78 7.15
C GLU A 281 -15.47 3.26 6.21
N SER A 282 -14.29 2.63 6.26
CA SER A 282 -13.13 3.03 5.44
C SER A 282 -13.39 2.90 3.94
N ILE A 283 -14.21 1.94 3.54
CA ILE A 283 -14.57 1.67 2.13
C ILE A 283 -15.67 2.63 1.68
N VAL A 284 -16.72 2.80 2.48
CA VAL A 284 -17.83 3.69 2.18
C VAL A 284 -17.36 5.15 2.16
N LEU A 285 -16.62 5.60 3.16
CA LEU A 285 -16.10 6.97 3.20
C LEU A 285 -15.20 7.30 2.00
N ARG A 286 -14.44 6.34 1.50
CA ARG A 286 -13.59 6.56 0.31
C ARG A 286 -14.40 6.93 -0.93
N SER A 287 -15.57 6.34 -1.12
CA SER A 287 -16.44 6.62 -2.26
C SER A 287 -17.38 7.80 -2.03
N THR A 288 -17.90 7.96 -0.81
CA THR A 288 -19.01 8.91 -0.53
C THR A 288 -18.54 10.26 0.02
N PHE A 289 -17.40 10.31 0.71
CA PHE A 289 -16.92 11.54 1.37
C PHE A 289 -16.86 12.75 0.44
N HIS A 290 -16.35 12.58 -0.77
CA HIS A 290 -16.23 13.65 -1.76
C HIS A 290 -17.59 14.10 -2.31
N ILE A 291 -18.55 13.18 -2.40
CA ILE A 291 -19.93 13.49 -2.82
C ILE A 291 -20.64 14.29 -1.73
N VAL A 292 -20.48 13.88 -0.48
CA VAL A 292 -21.05 14.61 0.68
C VAL A 292 -20.44 16.01 0.79
N LEU A 293 -19.13 16.17 0.59
CA LEU A 293 -18.49 17.49 0.58
C LEU A 293 -19.02 18.39 -0.54
N LEU A 294 -19.18 17.85 -1.76
CA LEU A 294 -19.72 18.61 -2.89
C LEU A 294 -21.19 18.98 -2.64
N ALA A 295 -22.00 18.07 -2.14
CA ALA A 295 -23.38 18.35 -1.77
C ALA A 295 -23.44 19.43 -0.69
N GLY A 296 -22.60 19.36 0.35
CA GLY A 296 -22.52 20.38 1.39
C GLY A 296 -22.16 21.77 0.84
N LEU A 297 -21.21 21.85 -0.11
CA LEU A 297 -20.86 23.10 -0.78
C LEU A 297 -22.01 23.61 -1.67
N PHE A 298 -22.70 22.72 -2.38
CA PHE A 298 -23.84 23.05 -3.21
C PHE A 298 -24.98 23.66 -2.37
N PHE A 299 -25.36 23.01 -1.27
CA PHE A 299 -26.42 23.53 -0.39
C PHE A 299 -26.09 24.87 0.27
N THR A 300 -24.83 25.20 0.50
CA THR A 300 -24.42 26.51 1.03
C THR A 300 -24.51 27.63 -0.01
N TYR A 301 -24.50 27.30 -1.30
CA TYR A 301 -24.63 28.28 -2.38
C TYR A 301 -26.10 28.69 -2.62
N PHE A 302 -27.07 27.81 -2.43
CA PHE A 302 -28.47 28.05 -2.59
C PHE A 302 -29.12 28.54 -1.27
N LYS A 303 -28.77 29.76 -0.83
CA LYS A 303 -29.26 30.36 0.42
C LYS A 303 -30.74 30.65 0.46
N ASP A 304 -31.41 30.67 -0.67
CA ASP A 304 -32.81 31.14 -0.80
C ASP A 304 -33.88 30.03 -0.67
N ILE A 305 -33.47 28.80 -0.36
CA ILE A 305 -34.41 27.73 -0.07
C ILE A 305 -34.83 27.85 1.41
N PRO A 306 -36.15 28.08 1.73
CA PRO A 306 -36.61 28.28 3.09
C PRO A 306 -36.65 26.96 3.90
N LEU A 307 -35.53 26.38 4.14
CA LEU A 307 -35.28 25.15 4.90
C LEU A 307 -34.47 25.50 6.15
N SER A 308 -35.04 26.28 7.08
CA SER A 308 -34.34 26.88 8.23
C SER A 308 -33.52 25.90 9.07
N ASN A 309 -33.92 24.64 9.19
CA ASN A 309 -33.18 23.62 9.96
C ASN A 309 -32.10 22.90 9.13
N TYR A 310 -32.23 22.85 7.80
CA TYR A 310 -31.25 22.24 6.93
C TYR A 310 -30.10 23.19 6.56
N VAL A 311 -30.33 24.49 6.57
CA VAL A 311 -29.30 25.52 6.36
C VAL A 311 -28.25 25.49 7.47
N SER A 312 -28.64 25.27 8.72
CA SER A 312 -27.73 25.16 9.87
C SER A 312 -26.82 23.89 9.74
N LEU A 313 -27.39 22.76 9.29
CA LEU A 313 -26.62 21.53 9.05
C LEU A 313 -25.68 21.69 7.88
N GLY A 314 -26.13 22.30 6.77
CA GLY A 314 -25.28 22.59 5.60
C GLY A 314 -24.12 23.54 5.95
N ALA A 315 -24.38 24.58 6.77
CA ALA A 315 -23.35 25.48 7.26
C ALA A 315 -22.33 24.75 8.17
N ALA A 316 -22.80 23.90 9.09
CA ALA A 316 -21.95 23.10 9.95
C ALA A 316 -21.06 22.11 9.15
N ILE A 317 -21.62 21.42 8.16
CA ILE A 317 -20.87 20.53 7.25
C ILE A 317 -19.82 21.33 6.47
N SER A 318 -20.19 22.51 5.94
CA SER A 318 -19.25 23.38 5.21
C SER A 318 -18.11 23.88 6.10
N LEU A 319 -18.41 24.30 7.34
CA LEU A 319 -17.40 24.74 8.31
C LEU A 319 -16.46 23.60 8.68
N PHE A 320 -17.00 22.41 8.96
CA PHE A 320 -16.21 21.21 9.23
C PHE A 320 -15.32 20.82 8.04
N ALA A 321 -15.85 20.89 6.81
CA ALA A 321 -15.10 20.65 5.60
C ALA A 321 -13.95 21.64 5.43
N LYS A 322 -14.17 22.95 5.64
CA LYS A 322 -13.14 24.00 5.60
C LYS A 322 -12.07 23.76 6.66
N PHE A 323 -12.46 23.47 7.89
CA PHE A 323 -11.52 23.16 8.98
C PHE A 323 -10.70 21.92 8.69
N SER A 324 -11.32 20.85 8.19
CA SER A 324 -10.65 19.63 7.78
C SER A 324 -9.65 19.86 6.63
N MET A 325 -10.00 20.73 5.67
CA MET A 325 -9.09 21.12 4.59
C MET A 325 -7.87 21.88 5.14
N ILE A 326 -8.05 22.83 6.04
CA ILE A 326 -6.97 23.59 6.65
C ILE A 326 -6.04 22.65 7.43
N LEU A 327 -6.61 21.81 8.29
CA LEU A 327 -5.86 20.81 9.05
C LEU A 327 -5.06 19.89 8.11
N MET A 328 -5.67 19.46 7.03
CA MET A 328 -5.03 18.61 6.03
C MET A 328 -3.89 19.32 5.30
N ILE A 329 -4.02 20.61 4.97
CA ILE A 329 -2.95 21.42 4.39
C ILE A 329 -1.77 21.51 5.37
N ILE A 330 -2.03 21.74 6.66
CA ILE A 330 -1.01 21.79 7.70
C ILE A 330 -0.27 20.45 7.82
N VAL A 331 -1.01 19.36 7.87
CA VAL A 331 -0.41 18.01 8.02
C VAL A 331 0.37 17.60 6.79
N ILE A 332 -0.07 17.95 5.60
CA ILE A 332 0.67 17.68 4.37
C ILE A 332 1.86 18.61 4.23
N GLY A 333 1.73 19.87 4.65
CA GLY A 333 2.86 20.77 4.78
C GLY A 333 3.95 20.18 5.69
N ALA A 334 3.57 19.59 6.81
CA ALA A 334 4.50 18.88 7.68
C ALA A 334 5.17 17.68 6.99
N GLN A 335 4.45 16.89 6.18
CA GLN A 335 5.06 15.78 5.43
C GLN A 335 6.03 16.24 4.34
N ILE A 336 5.84 17.43 3.77
CA ILE A 336 6.78 18.01 2.81
C ILE A 336 8.17 18.20 3.46
N VAL A 337 8.23 18.40 4.78
CA VAL A 337 9.50 18.44 5.52
C VAL A 337 10.28 17.13 5.40
N PHE A 338 9.59 15.99 5.27
CA PHE A 338 10.20 14.67 5.07
C PHE A 338 10.55 14.36 3.61
N CYS A 339 10.14 15.22 2.67
CA CYS A 339 10.53 15.08 1.26
C CYS A 339 12.06 15.24 1.13
N PRO A 340 12.73 14.45 0.28
CA PRO A 340 14.20 14.49 0.15
C PRO A 340 14.68 15.79 -0.52
N TRP A 341 14.53 16.91 0.19
CA TRP A 341 14.97 18.24 -0.23
C TRP A 341 16.49 18.36 -0.38
N HIS A 342 17.26 17.41 0.18
CA HIS A 342 18.71 17.35 -0.01
C HIS A 342 19.12 17.28 -1.48
N GLN A 343 18.25 16.73 -2.34
CA GLN A 343 18.47 16.72 -3.80
C GLN A 343 18.40 18.11 -4.46
N ILE A 344 17.90 19.14 -3.75
CA ILE A 344 17.87 20.52 -4.23
C ILE A 344 18.92 21.32 -3.48
N LYS A 345 20.03 21.64 -4.15
CA LYS A 345 21.15 22.38 -3.54
C LYS A 345 20.80 23.84 -3.18
N SER A 346 19.91 24.50 -3.95
CA SER A 346 19.58 25.92 -3.77
C SER A 346 18.39 26.13 -2.84
N HIS A 347 18.57 26.89 -1.77
CA HIS A 347 17.51 27.25 -0.81
C HIS A 347 16.35 28.01 -1.46
N ARG A 348 16.63 28.95 -2.36
CA ARG A 348 15.59 29.68 -3.13
C ARG A 348 14.76 28.77 -4.01
N ARG A 349 15.37 27.74 -4.63
CA ARG A 349 14.62 26.73 -5.40
C ARG A 349 13.73 25.87 -4.50
N LYS A 350 14.21 25.50 -3.31
CA LYS A 350 13.39 24.76 -2.33
C LYS A 350 12.13 25.53 -1.96
N LEU A 351 12.28 26.81 -1.57
CA LEU A 351 11.15 27.67 -1.22
C LEU A 351 10.16 27.85 -2.38
N ARG A 352 10.66 28.06 -3.60
CA ARG A 352 9.81 28.22 -4.77
C ARG A 352 9.03 26.95 -5.11
N GLU A 353 9.65 25.78 -5.06
CA GLU A 353 8.99 24.49 -5.29
C GLU A 353 7.98 24.16 -4.17
N LEU A 354 8.32 24.49 -2.93
CA LEU A 354 7.40 24.38 -1.81
C LEU A 354 6.17 25.28 -1.98
N ALA A 355 6.37 26.55 -2.33
CA ALA A 355 5.26 27.49 -2.54
C ALA A 355 4.34 27.03 -3.69
N LYS A 356 4.91 26.58 -4.83
CA LYS A 356 4.13 26.00 -5.94
C LYS A 356 3.34 24.80 -5.50
N LEU A 357 3.94 23.89 -4.72
CA LEU A 357 3.28 22.67 -4.25
C LEU A 357 2.13 23.02 -3.30
N LEU A 358 2.34 23.94 -2.35
CA LEU A 358 1.30 24.40 -1.43
C LEU A 358 0.14 25.09 -2.16
N PHE A 359 0.44 25.97 -3.12
CA PHE A 359 -0.57 26.65 -3.92
C PHE A 359 -1.38 25.67 -4.77
N ALA A 360 -0.69 24.79 -5.51
CA ALA A 360 -1.36 23.78 -6.32
C ALA A 360 -2.15 22.80 -5.46
N PHE A 361 -1.67 22.49 -4.25
CA PHE A 361 -2.37 21.66 -3.31
C PHE A 361 -3.68 22.32 -2.87
N ALA A 362 -3.64 23.58 -2.44
CA ALA A 362 -4.82 24.33 -2.01
C ALA A 362 -5.90 24.40 -3.09
N LEU A 363 -5.50 24.54 -4.37
CA LEU A 363 -6.42 24.67 -5.51
C LEU A 363 -6.89 23.31 -6.03
N LEU A 364 -6.01 22.32 -6.12
CA LEU A 364 -6.26 21.07 -6.88
C LEU A 364 -6.59 19.87 -6.00
N VAL A 365 -6.50 19.96 -4.68
CA VAL A 365 -6.75 18.81 -3.78
C VAL A 365 -8.17 18.27 -3.94
N GLY A 366 -9.18 19.11 -3.93
CA GLY A 366 -10.58 18.70 -4.07
C GLY A 366 -10.85 17.96 -5.37
N PRO A 367 -10.60 18.57 -6.55
CA PRO A 367 -10.73 17.90 -7.83
C PRO A 367 -9.90 16.61 -7.93
N THR A 368 -8.65 16.63 -7.44
CA THR A 368 -7.78 15.44 -7.49
C THR A 368 -8.37 14.27 -6.72
N LEU A 369 -8.83 14.50 -5.48
CA LEU A 369 -9.41 13.46 -4.67
C LEU A 369 -10.74 12.95 -5.23
N LEU A 370 -11.55 13.84 -5.80
CA LEU A 370 -12.78 13.44 -6.46
C LEU A 370 -12.50 12.51 -7.65
N PHE A 371 -11.67 12.95 -8.60
CA PHE A 371 -11.41 12.22 -9.84
C PHE A 371 -10.52 10.97 -9.65
N PHE A 372 -9.59 10.99 -8.71
CA PHE A 372 -8.63 9.90 -8.50
C PHE A 372 -8.81 9.12 -7.20
N SER A 373 -9.83 9.42 -6.38
CA SER A 373 -10.18 8.60 -5.22
C SER A 373 -11.67 8.28 -5.18
N GLY A 374 -12.55 9.27 -5.14
CA GLY A 374 -14.00 9.09 -5.02
C GLY A 374 -14.60 8.35 -6.21
N ILE A 375 -14.47 8.88 -7.42
CA ILE A 375 -15.06 8.28 -8.64
C ILE A 375 -14.53 6.87 -8.92
N PRO A 376 -13.21 6.59 -8.87
CA PRO A 376 -12.72 5.22 -9.04
C PRO A 376 -13.25 4.24 -7.99
N ALA A 377 -13.41 4.70 -6.74
CA ALA A 377 -13.96 3.88 -5.67
C ALA A 377 -15.43 3.54 -5.92
N LEU A 378 -16.23 4.55 -6.22
CA LEU A 378 -17.65 4.36 -6.55
C LEU A 378 -17.83 3.45 -7.77
N HIS A 379 -17.06 3.69 -8.84
CA HIS A 379 -17.08 2.84 -10.05
C HIS A 379 -16.81 1.37 -9.71
N THR A 380 -15.81 1.10 -8.87
CA THR A 380 -15.45 -0.28 -8.50
C THR A 380 -16.51 -0.92 -7.60
N GLN A 381 -17.04 -0.18 -6.63
CA GLN A 381 -18.08 -0.68 -5.73
C GLN A 381 -19.37 -1.01 -6.48
N LEU A 382 -19.80 -0.12 -7.38
CA LEU A 382 -20.95 -0.40 -8.26
C LEU A 382 -20.70 -1.62 -9.14
N ALA A 383 -19.51 -1.74 -9.74
CA ALA A 383 -19.17 -2.91 -10.55
C ALA A 383 -19.23 -4.21 -9.75
N LEU A 384 -18.75 -4.21 -8.49
CA LEU A 384 -18.86 -5.37 -7.59
C LEU A 384 -20.32 -5.68 -7.24
N MET A 385 -21.14 -4.67 -6.94
CA MET A 385 -22.57 -4.84 -6.65
C MET A 385 -23.34 -5.46 -7.83
N PHE A 386 -22.95 -5.14 -9.07
CA PHE A 386 -23.54 -5.71 -10.29
C PHE A 386 -22.85 -7.00 -10.77
N GLY A 387 -22.06 -7.65 -9.92
CA GLY A 387 -21.39 -8.92 -10.25
C GLY A 387 -20.32 -8.81 -11.35
N LYS A 388 -19.73 -7.64 -11.55
CA LYS A 388 -18.69 -7.37 -12.56
C LYS A 388 -17.33 -7.07 -11.89
N PRO A 389 -16.72 -8.03 -11.17
CA PRO A 389 -15.42 -7.82 -10.54
C PRO A 389 -14.31 -7.63 -11.57
N MET A 390 -13.21 -6.98 -11.16
CA MET A 390 -12.01 -6.91 -11.98
C MET A 390 -11.34 -8.28 -12.03
N LYS A 391 -11.17 -8.81 -13.23
CA LYS A 391 -10.55 -10.13 -13.45
C LYS A 391 -9.04 -10.11 -13.70
N LYS A 392 -8.45 -8.92 -13.86
CA LYS A 392 -7.03 -8.76 -14.20
C LYS A 392 -6.39 -7.64 -13.38
N PHE A 393 -5.19 -7.90 -12.90
CA PHE A 393 -4.33 -6.90 -12.31
C PHE A 393 -3.75 -6.00 -13.41
N ASN A 394 -4.15 -4.74 -13.42
CA ASN A 394 -3.56 -3.75 -14.31
C ASN A 394 -2.23 -3.27 -13.71
N VAL A 395 -1.12 -3.76 -14.25
CA VAL A 395 0.22 -3.28 -13.90
C VAL A 395 0.33 -1.81 -14.27
N THR A 396 0.78 -0.99 -13.35
CA THR A 396 1.08 0.42 -13.60
C THR A 396 2.53 0.52 -14.03
N THR A 397 2.78 0.77 -15.31
CA THR A 397 4.13 1.05 -15.80
C THR A 397 4.63 2.34 -15.14
N LYS A 398 5.78 2.29 -14.52
CA LYS A 398 6.44 3.43 -13.87
C LYS A 398 7.71 3.78 -14.63
N ILE A 399 8.03 5.07 -14.67
CA ILE A 399 9.24 5.61 -15.29
C ILE A 399 9.96 6.43 -14.22
N ARG A 400 11.27 6.21 -14.09
CA ARG A 400 12.17 7.03 -13.27
C ARG A 400 12.95 8.01 -14.11
#